data_639f70a8da857f188861264817553f14
#
_entry.id   639f70a8da857f188861264817553f14
#
_cell.length_a   1.000
_cell.length_b   1.000
_cell.length_c   1.000
_cell.angle_alpha   90.00
_cell.angle_beta   90.00
_cell.angle_gamma   90.00
#
_symmetry.space_group_name_H-M   'P 1'
#
loop_
_entity.id
_entity.type
_entity.pdbx_description
1 polymer ?
#
loop_
_entity_poly.entity_id
_entity_poly.type
_entity_poly.pdbx_seq_one_letter_code
_entity_poly.pdbx_strand_id
1 'polypeptide(L)'
;ATASYLNAQIAAGAQAVMLFDTWGGSLSHRCYQEFSLAYMRQVVAQLNLAVDGKEDGAKIPVIVFTKGGGQWLEAMCDIGANALGLDWTTNLAQAKARVGDRVALQGNIDPSILFGSEAVIRQTVRQILDEYGADVGHVFNLGHGISQFVNPDAVTVLVDEVHRYSRSQREAKKD
;
A
#
# COMPACT_ATOMS: atom_id res chain seq x y z
N ALA A 1 -22.43 -5.81 -3.51
CA ALA A 1 -21.92 -6.61 -2.39
C ALA A 1 -20.68 -5.97 -1.75
N THR A 2 -19.54 -5.76 -2.48
CA THR A 2 -18.28 -5.23 -1.91
C THR A 2 -18.44 -3.85 -1.26
N ALA A 3 -19.08 -2.89 -1.92
CA ALA A 3 -19.33 -1.57 -1.34
C ALA A 3 -20.20 -1.64 -0.07
N SER A 4 -21.25 -2.47 -0.08
CA SER A 4 -22.09 -2.67 1.11
C SER A 4 -21.32 -3.28 2.28
N TYR A 5 -20.41 -4.22 2.00
CA TYR A 5 -19.56 -4.83 3.01
C TYR A 5 -18.57 -3.83 3.61
N LEU A 6 -17.89 -3.04 2.78
CA LEU A 6 -16.97 -2.01 3.24
C LEU A 6 -17.70 -0.90 4.01
N ASN A 7 -18.89 -0.49 3.57
CA ASN A 7 -19.70 0.48 4.31
C ASN A 7 -20.11 -0.05 5.69
N ALA A 8 -20.42 -1.34 5.82
CA ALA A 8 -20.68 -1.94 7.12
C ALA A 8 -19.43 -1.94 8.04
N GLN A 9 -18.25 -2.17 7.49
CA GLN A 9 -16.98 -2.05 8.24
C GLN A 9 -16.71 -0.61 8.68
N ILE A 10 -16.95 0.37 7.81
CA ILE A 10 -16.84 1.80 8.13
C ILE A 10 -17.80 2.15 9.28
N ALA A 11 -19.06 1.75 9.17
CA ALA A 11 -20.07 1.98 10.22
C ALA A 11 -19.72 1.30 11.55
N ALA A 12 -18.98 0.17 11.51
CA ALA A 12 -18.46 -0.52 12.68
C ALA A 12 -17.17 0.11 13.25
N GLY A 13 -16.64 1.19 12.64
CA GLY A 13 -15.50 1.95 13.16
C GLY A 13 -14.17 1.70 12.42
N ALA A 14 -14.17 1.13 11.22
CA ALA A 14 -12.95 1.04 10.43
C ALA A 14 -12.39 2.43 10.12
N GLN A 15 -11.11 2.64 10.37
CA GLN A 15 -10.40 3.91 10.17
C GLN A 15 -9.73 4.02 8.80
N ALA A 16 -9.66 2.94 8.06
CA ALA A 16 -9.21 2.85 6.67
C ALA A 16 -9.85 1.63 6.03
N VAL A 17 -10.04 1.64 4.73
CA VAL A 17 -10.49 0.47 3.96
C VAL A 17 -9.56 0.20 2.80
N MET A 18 -9.43 -1.08 2.43
CA MET A 18 -8.55 -1.49 1.35
C MET A 18 -9.25 -2.44 0.37
N LEU A 19 -9.12 -2.15 -0.92
CA LEU A 19 -9.55 -3.01 -2.02
C LEU A 19 -8.35 -3.81 -2.53
N PHE A 20 -8.47 -5.14 -2.54
CA PHE A 20 -7.45 -6.04 -3.05
C PHE A 20 -7.89 -6.64 -4.39
N ASP A 21 -7.13 -6.38 -5.44
CA ASP A 21 -7.23 -7.04 -6.73
C ASP A 21 -6.00 -7.91 -6.97
N THR A 22 -6.04 -9.15 -6.49
CA THR A 22 -4.91 -10.09 -6.57
C THR A 22 -4.63 -10.54 -8.01
N TRP A 23 -5.61 -10.52 -8.89
CA TRP A 23 -5.52 -11.11 -10.23
C TRP A 23 -5.54 -10.10 -11.37
N GLY A 24 -5.78 -8.83 -11.09
CA GLY A 24 -5.87 -7.78 -12.11
C GLY A 24 -4.61 -7.66 -12.98
N GLY A 25 -3.42 -7.86 -12.40
CA GLY A 25 -2.16 -7.85 -13.14
C GLY A 25 -2.00 -8.97 -14.18
N SER A 26 -2.85 -9.99 -14.14
CA SER A 26 -2.87 -11.06 -15.17
C SER A 26 -3.69 -10.67 -16.41
N LEU A 27 -4.40 -9.54 -16.36
CA LEU A 27 -5.22 -9.05 -17.47
C LEU A 27 -4.39 -8.25 -18.47
N SER A 28 -4.80 -8.27 -19.74
CA SER A 28 -4.29 -7.32 -20.72
C SER A 28 -4.68 -5.89 -20.30
N HIS A 29 -3.94 -4.88 -20.78
CA HIS A 29 -4.22 -3.48 -20.45
C HIS A 29 -5.70 -3.10 -20.63
N ARG A 30 -6.29 -3.46 -21.78
CA ARG A 30 -7.70 -3.18 -22.07
C ARG A 30 -8.63 -3.90 -21.08
N CYS A 31 -8.39 -5.19 -20.86
CA CYS A 31 -9.23 -5.99 -19.95
C CYS A 31 -9.12 -5.50 -18.50
N TYR A 32 -7.94 -5.05 -18.06
CA TYR A 32 -7.79 -4.45 -16.75
C TYR A 32 -8.67 -3.21 -16.58
N GLN A 33 -8.65 -2.29 -17.55
CA GLN A 33 -9.49 -1.09 -17.51
C GLN A 33 -10.97 -1.44 -17.42
N GLU A 34 -11.41 -2.43 -18.21
CA GLU A 34 -12.82 -2.80 -18.36
C GLU A 34 -13.34 -3.69 -17.22
N PHE A 35 -12.56 -4.71 -16.80
CA PHE A 35 -13.03 -5.77 -15.89
C PHE A 35 -12.47 -5.67 -14.47
N SER A 36 -11.50 -4.80 -14.20
CA SER A 36 -10.97 -4.56 -12.86
C SER A 36 -11.16 -3.11 -12.44
N LEU A 37 -10.44 -2.18 -13.04
CA LEU A 37 -10.38 -0.78 -12.62
C LEU A 37 -11.75 -0.10 -12.62
N ALA A 38 -12.59 -0.35 -13.65
CA ALA A 38 -13.94 0.20 -13.72
C ALA A 38 -14.80 -0.23 -12.54
N TYR A 39 -14.68 -1.47 -12.08
CA TYR A 39 -15.42 -1.97 -10.92
C TYR A 39 -14.86 -1.47 -9.60
N MET A 40 -13.54 -1.36 -9.46
CA MET A 40 -12.94 -0.72 -8.28
C MET A 40 -13.41 0.73 -8.16
N ARG A 41 -13.45 1.49 -9.26
CA ARG A 41 -14.01 2.86 -9.29
C ARG A 41 -15.47 2.90 -8.82
N GLN A 42 -16.31 1.97 -9.29
CA GLN A 42 -17.71 1.89 -8.85
C GLN A 42 -17.83 1.57 -7.36
N VAL A 43 -16.97 0.71 -6.82
CA VAL A 43 -16.95 0.41 -5.39
C VAL A 43 -16.57 1.66 -4.59
N VAL A 44 -15.44 2.31 -4.95
CA VAL A 44 -14.97 3.52 -4.25
C VAL A 44 -16.03 4.63 -4.27
N ALA A 45 -16.70 4.85 -5.40
CA ALA A 45 -17.75 5.87 -5.54
C ALA A 45 -18.98 5.62 -4.66
N GLN A 46 -19.20 4.40 -4.17
CA GLN A 46 -20.32 4.01 -3.31
C GLN A 46 -19.97 3.95 -1.82
N LEU A 47 -18.73 4.32 -1.43
CA LEU A 47 -18.32 4.28 -0.03
C LEU A 47 -18.78 5.53 0.73
N ASN A 48 -19.29 5.32 1.93
CA ASN A 48 -19.70 6.36 2.89
C ASN A 48 -18.46 6.76 3.71
N LEU A 49 -17.60 7.60 3.14
CA LEU A 49 -16.29 7.92 3.70
C LEU A 49 -16.30 9.05 4.74
N ALA A 50 -17.41 9.74 4.95
CA ALA A 50 -17.51 10.80 5.93
C ALA A 50 -17.30 10.26 7.37
N VAL A 51 -16.56 10.98 8.19
CA VAL A 51 -16.36 10.66 9.61
C VAL A 51 -17.31 11.52 10.43
N ASP A 52 -18.27 10.89 11.10
CA ASP A 52 -19.21 11.58 11.97
C ASP A 52 -18.49 12.31 13.11
N GLY A 53 -18.93 13.54 13.39
CA GLY A 53 -18.40 14.34 14.49
C GLY A 53 -17.05 15.01 14.23
N LYS A 54 -16.51 14.96 13.00
CA LYS A 54 -15.33 15.74 12.62
C LYS A 54 -15.72 16.92 11.73
N GLU A 55 -15.55 18.13 12.27
CA GLU A 55 -15.85 19.39 11.58
C GLU A 55 -14.88 19.71 10.42
N ASP A 56 -13.71 19.08 10.40
CA ASP A 56 -12.64 19.30 9.41
C ASP A 56 -12.88 18.58 8.07
N GLY A 57 -14.02 17.90 7.91
CA GLY A 57 -14.34 17.15 6.70
C GLY A 57 -13.45 15.91 6.49
N ALA A 58 -12.84 15.38 7.55
CA ALA A 58 -12.01 14.18 7.50
C ALA A 58 -12.78 13.01 6.88
N LYS A 59 -12.12 12.27 6.01
CA LYS A 59 -12.68 11.09 5.36
C LYS A 59 -11.89 9.84 5.71
N ILE A 60 -12.59 8.71 5.70
CA ILE A 60 -11.95 7.39 5.81
C ILE A 60 -11.09 7.17 4.57
N PRO A 61 -9.76 6.96 4.70
CA PRO A 61 -8.90 6.75 3.55
C PRO A 61 -9.17 5.40 2.88
N VAL A 62 -9.09 5.41 1.55
CA VAL A 62 -9.24 4.25 0.70
C VAL A 62 -7.87 3.87 0.11
N ILE A 63 -7.46 2.63 0.33
CA ILE A 63 -6.26 2.04 -0.26
C ILE A 63 -6.70 1.11 -1.38
N VAL A 64 -6.04 1.17 -2.53
CA VAL A 64 -6.28 0.28 -3.66
C VAL A 64 -5.02 -0.48 -3.99
N PHE A 65 -5.13 -1.78 -4.18
CA PHE A 65 -4.02 -2.66 -4.51
C PHE A 65 -4.37 -3.54 -5.70
N THR A 66 -3.49 -3.58 -6.70
CA THR A 66 -3.50 -4.57 -7.78
C THR A 66 -2.14 -5.24 -7.84
N LYS A 67 -2.09 -6.57 -7.67
CA LYS A 67 -0.85 -7.32 -7.88
C LYS A 67 -0.44 -7.24 -9.35
N GLY A 68 0.82 -6.87 -9.63
CA GLY A 68 1.29 -6.60 -11.00
C GLY A 68 0.74 -5.29 -11.59
N GLY A 69 0.18 -4.42 -10.75
CA GLY A 69 -0.49 -3.17 -11.17
C GLY A 69 0.44 -1.99 -11.45
N GLY A 70 1.76 -2.15 -11.33
CA GLY A 70 2.73 -1.06 -11.45
C GLY A 70 2.68 -0.27 -12.76
N GLN A 71 2.12 -0.85 -13.83
CA GLN A 71 1.91 -0.16 -15.10
C GLN A 71 0.69 0.79 -15.10
N TRP A 72 -0.21 0.71 -14.10
CA TRP A 72 -1.49 1.45 -14.07
C TRP A 72 -1.63 2.39 -12.88
N LEU A 73 -0.52 2.80 -12.27
CA LEU A 73 -0.54 3.62 -11.03
C LEU A 73 -1.36 4.89 -11.20
N GLU A 74 -1.18 5.62 -12.30
CA GLU A 74 -1.91 6.86 -12.60
C GLU A 74 -3.42 6.60 -12.69
N ALA A 75 -3.81 5.54 -13.41
CA ALA A 75 -5.22 5.17 -13.56
C ALA A 75 -5.86 4.74 -12.22
N MET A 76 -5.09 4.08 -11.33
CA MET A 76 -5.54 3.75 -9.98
C MET A 76 -5.69 5.00 -9.09
N CYS A 77 -4.87 6.03 -9.26
CA CYS A 77 -5.08 7.31 -8.58
C CYS A 77 -6.41 7.95 -8.99
N ASP A 78 -6.79 7.85 -10.27
CA ASP A 78 -7.98 8.51 -10.83
C ASP A 78 -9.32 7.92 -10.37
N ILE A 79 -9.32 6.83 -9.61
CA ILE A 79 -10.56 6.27 -9.04
C ILE A 79 -10.91 6.81 -7.65
N GLY A 80 -10.11 7.73 -7.11
CA GLY A 80 -10.35 8.34 -5.80
C GLY A 80 -9.64 7.63 -4.65
N ALA A 81 -8.59 6.86 -4.92
CA ALA A 81 -7.73 6.27 -3.89
C ALA A 81 -6.92 7.35 -3.15
N ASN A 82 -6.73 7.18 -1.84
CA ASN A 82 -5.83 8.00 -1.02
C ASN A 82 -4.43 7.37 -0.91
N ALA A 83 -4.34 6.06 -1.10
CA ALA A 83 -3.09 5.34 -1.14
C ALA A 83 -3.16 4.18 -2.14
N LEU A 84 -2.00 3.85 -2.73
CA LEU A 84 -1.84 2.67 -3.57
C LEU A 84 -0.95 1.65 -2.88
N GLY A 85 -1.46 0.42 -2.75
CA GLY A 85 -0.66 -0.74 -2.39
C GLY A 85 0.14 -1.20 -3.60
N LEU A 86 1.43 -1.44 -3.40
CA LEU A 86 2.37 -1.90 -4.42
C LEU A 86 2.85 -3.31 -4.08
N ASP A 87 2.96 -4.17 -5.08
CA ASP A 87 3.70 -5.41 -4.92
C ASP A 87 5.21 -5.22 -5.21
N TRP A 88 6.00 -6.23 -4.90
CA TRP A 88 7.46 -6.19 -5.02
C TRP A 88 7.99 -6.16 -6.47
N THR A 89 7.12 -6.31 -7.47
CA THR A 89 7.51 -6.21 -8.89
C THR A 89 7.59 -4.76 -9.37
N THR A 90 7.06 -3.82 -8.56
CA THR A 90 7.08 -2.40 -8.83
C THR A 90 8.24 -1.73 -8.10
N ASN A 91 9.11 -1.00 -8.79
CA ASN A 91 10.15 -0.21 -8.13
C ASN A 91 9.54 0.97 -7.39
N LEU A 92 9.82 1.09 -6.08
CA LEU A 92 9.18 2.06 -5.20
C LEU A 92 9.58 3.51 -5.52
N ALA A 93 10.86 3.75 -5.86
CA ALA A 93 11.32 5.08 -6.23
C ALA A 93 10.67 5.58 -7.53
N GLN A 94 10.50 4.69 -8.52
CA GLN A 94 9.78 5.01 -9.76
C GLN A 94 8.30 5.27 -9.52
N ALA A 95 7.65 4.46 -8.67
CA ALA A 95 6.26 4.68 -8.30
C ALA A 95 6.08 6.02 -7.59
N LYS A 96 6.97 6.37 -6.65
CA LYS A 96 6.99 7.68 -5.98
C LYS A 96 7.14 8.83 -6.97
N ALA A 97 8.05 8.73 -7.91
CA ALA A 97 8.26 9.76 -8.93
C ALA A 97 7.03 9.96 -9.85
N ARG A 98 6.24 8.91 -10.09
CA ARG A 98 5.06 8.95 -10.96
C ARG A 98 3.81 9.47 -10.25
N VAL A 99 3.58 9.07 -9.00
CA VAL A 99 2.29 9.30 -8.33
C VAL A 99 2.41 9.71 -6.87
N GLY A 100 3.61 9.85 -6.32
CA GLY A 100 3.83 10.15 -4.90
C GLY A 100 3.41 11.55 -4.45
N ASP A 101 3.18 12.47 -5.38
CA ASP A 101 2.58 13.79 -5.14
C ASP A 101 1.04 13.77 -5.09
N ARG A 102 0.42 12.67 -5.50
CA ARG A 102 -1.03 12.50 -5.61
C ARG A 102 -1.61 11.61 -4.51
N VAL A 103 -0.89 10.57 -4.12
CA VAL A 103 -1.34 9.52 -3.19
C VAL A 103 -0.18 9.02 -2.32
N ALA A 104 -0.51 8.49 -1.14
CA ALA A 104 0.46 7.72 -0.37
C ALA A 104 0.74 6.35 -1.05
N LEU A 105 1.93 5.80 -0.80
CA LEU A 105 2.32 4.47 -1.31
C LEU A 105 2.48 3.50 -0.16
N GLN A 106 1.87 2.32 -0.28
CA GLN A 106 2.00 1.23 0.69
C GLN A 106 2.73 0.05 0.07
N GLY A 107 3.78 -0.40 0.71
CA GLY A 107 4.55 -1.56 0.26
C GLY A 107 6.04 -1.36 0.49
N ASN A 108 6.88 -2.12 -0.21
CA ASN A 108 6.50 -3.21 -1.12
C ASN A 108 7.57 -4.31 -1.12
N ILE A 109 8.09 -4.65 0.08
CA ILE A 109 9.14 -5.66 0.21
C ILE A 109 8.63 -7.04 -0.25
N ASP A 110 9.50 -7.80 -0.96
CA ASP A 110 9.19 -9.18 -1.33
C ASP A 110 8.95 -10.05 -0.08
N PRO A 111 7.79 -10.68 0.08
CA PRO A 111 7.53 -11.55 1.22
C PRO A 111 8.52 -12.70 1.37
N SER A 112 9.14 -13.16 0.29
CA SER A 112 10.11 -14.25 0.29
C SER A 112 11.39 -13.92 1.05
N ILE A 113 11.68 -12.62 1.26
CA ILE A 113 12.86 -12.18 2.02
C ILE A 113 12.83 -12.67 3.47
N LEU A 114 11.63 -12.93 4.01
CA LEU A 114 11.44 -13.43 5.38
C LEU A 114 11.95 -14.87 5.59
N PHE A 115 12.29 -15.58 4.52
CA PHE A 115 13.01 -16.86 4.61
C PHE A 115 14.54 -16.67 4.68
N GLY A 116 15.02 -15.45 4.49
CA GLY A 116 16.43 -15.11 4.53
C GLY A 116 16.99 -14.99 5.95
N SER A 117 18.29 -14.73 6.05
CA SER A 117 18.94 -14.42 7.33
C SER A 117 18.52 -13.04 7.84
N GLU A 118 18.66 -12.81 9.14
CA GLU A 118 18.43 -11.50 9.77
C GLU A 118 19.17 -10.36 9.04
N ALA A 119 20.42 -10.59 8.66
CA ALA A 119 21.23 -9.59 7.94
C ALA A 119 20.59 -9.20 6.60
N VAL A 120 20.10 -10.18 5.85
CA VAL A 120 19.42 -9.96 4.55
C VAL A 120 18.11 -9.21 4.74
N ILE A 121 17.30 -9.59 5.73
CA ILE A 121 16.04 -8.90 6.06
C ILE A 121 16.32 -7.43 6.38
N ARG A 122 17.25 -7.14 7.29
CA ARG A 122 17.60 -5.76 7.67
C ARG A 122 18.14 -4.95 6.50
N GLN A 123 18.99 -5.53 5.68
CA GLN A 123 19.52 -4.86 4.50
C GLN A 123 18.41 -4.50 3.51
N THR A 124 17.50 -5.43 3.22
CA THR A 124 16.40 -5.18 2.27
C THR A 124 15.43 -4.14 2.80
N VAL A 125 15.13 -4.15 4.11
CA VAL A 125 14.31 -3.10 4.74
C VAL A 125 14.92 -1.71 4.51
N ARG A 126 16.24 -1.57 4.73
CA ARG A 126 16.93 -0.29 4.50
C ARG A 126 16.85 0.14 3.05
N GLN A 127 17.07 -0.78 2.10
CA GLN A 127 16.98 -0.48 0.66
C GLN A 127 15.61 0.08 0.29
N ILE A 128 14.52 -0.56 0.74
CA ILE A 128 13.15 -0.06 0.48
C ILE A 128 12.92 1.31 1.11
N LEU A 129 13.40 1.53 2.34
CA LEU A 129 13.27 2.83 3.00
C LEU A 129 14.11 3.91 2.30
N ASP A 130 15.30 3.57 1.80
CA ASP A 130 16.16 4.48 1.04
C ASP A 130 15.55 4.84 -0.32
N GLU A 131 14.91 3.87 -1.01
CA GLU A 131 14.21 4.11 -2.28
C GLU A 131 13.06 5.12 -2.12
N TYR A 132 12.35 5.10 -1.00
CA TYR A 132 11.30 6.08 -0.72
C TYR A 132 11.87 7.37 -0.13
N GLY A 133 12.87 7.26 0.73
CA GLY A 133 13.44 8.37 1.49
C GLY A 133 12.61 8.74 2.73
N ALA A 134 13.04 9.81 3.41
CA ALA A 134 12.46 10.26 4.68
C ALA A 134 11.17 11.11 4.54
N ASP A 135 10.58 11.18 3.35
CA ASP A 135 9.35 11.95 3.11
C ASP A 135 8.13 11.26 3.72
N VAL A 136 7.06 12.06 3.92
CA VAL A 136 5.74 11.52 4.30
C VAL A 136 5.07 10.82 3.13
N GLY A 137 4.08 9.94 3.43
CA GLY A 137 3.29 9.25 2.41
C GLY A 137 3.75 7.83 2.11
N HIS A 138 4.64 7.24 2.93
CA HIS A 138 4.99 5.83 2.84
C HIS A 138 4.41 5.02 4.01
N VAL A 139 3.69 3.96 3.70
CA VAL A 139 3.28 2.92 4.63
C VAL A 139 4.08 1.66 4.31
N PHE A 140 5.10 1.35 5.11
CA PHE A 140 5.91 0.16 4.89
C PHE A 140 5.06 -1.11 5.06
N ASN A 141 5.11 -1.99 4.07
CA ASN A 141 4.37 -3.26 4.07
C ASN A 141 5.09 -4.31 3.21
N LEU A 142 4.69 -5.58 3.39
CA LEU A 142 5.00 -6.62 2.41
C LEU A 142 4.23 -6.33 1.11
N GLY A 143 4.82 -6.65 -0.02
CA GLY A 143 4.18 -6.49 -1.33
C GLY A 143 3.06 -7.51 -1.61
N HIS A 144 2.85 -8.48 -0.71
CA HIS A 144 1.75 -9.45 -0.74
C HIS A 144 1.61 -10.14 0.64
N GLY A 145 0.68 -11.09 0.75
CA GLY A 145 0.49 -11.90 1.95
C GLY A 145 1.74 -12.70 2.34
N ILE A 146 1.95 -12.87 3.64
CA ILE A 146 3.03 -13.65 4.21
C ILE A 146 2.77 -15.15 4.06
N SER A 147 3.80 -15.95 3.81
CA SER A 147 3.69 -17.41 3.82
C SER A 147 3.51 -17.94 5.25
N GLN A 148 2.64 -18.92 5.41
CA GLN A 148 2.42 -19.63 6.68
C GLN A 148 3.67 -20.34 7.22
N PHE A 149 4.69 -20.55 6.38
CA PHE A 149 5.95 -21.20 6.74
C PHE A 149 7.06 -20.23 7.19
N VAL A 150 6.78 -18.94 7.20
CA VAL A 150 7.73 -17.93 7.70
C VAL A 150 7.84 -18.05 9.22
N ASN A 151 9.08 -18.03 9.73
CA ASN A 151 9.31 -17.94 11.17
C ASN A 151 8.83 -16.55 11.67
N PRO A 152 7.95 -16.49 12.69
CA PRO A 152 7.51 -15.21 13.28
C PRO A 152 8.65 -14.28 13.71
N ASP A 153 9.79 -14.83 14.16
CA ASP A 153 10.96 -14.03 14.54
C ASP A 153 11.49 -13.18 13.37
N ALA A 154 11.38 -13.67 12.14
CA ALA A 154 11.77 -12.92 10.94
C ALA A 154 10.90 -11.65 10.77
N VAL A 155 9.62 -11.70 11.14
CA VAL A 155 8.72 -10.56 11.14
C VAL A 155 9.12 -9.56 12.22
N THR A 156 9.51 -10.03 13.40
CA THR A 156 10.04 -9.17 14.48
C THR A 156 11.28 -8.41 14.00
N VAL A 157 12.22 -9.10 13.37
CA VAL A 157 13.45 -8.48 12.80
C VAL A 157 13.09 -7.40 11.77
N LEU A 158 12.14 -7.68 10.89
CA LEU A 158 11.67 -6.72 9.88
C LEU A 158 11.09 -5.47 10.54
N VAL A 159 10.14 -5.64 11.47
CA VAL A 159 9.45 -4.53 12.15
C VAL A 159 10.43 -3.66 12.94
N ASP A 160 11.34 -4.29 13.70
CA ASP A 160 12.37 -3.59 14.47
C ASP A 160 13.26 -2.75 13.55
N GLU A 161 13.69 -3.30 12.42
CA GLU A 161 14.54 -2.57 11.48
C GLU A 161 13.79 -1.41 10.81
N VAL A 162 12.54 -1.62 10.41
CA VAL A 162 11.70 -0.53 9.86
C VAL A 162 11.63 0.63 10.84
N HIS A 163 11.30 0.37 12.12
CA HIS A 163 11.20 1.41 13.13
C HIS A 163 12.53 2.10 13.40
N ARG A 164 13.61 1.32 13.54
CA ARG A 164 14.93 1.85 13.87
C ARG A 164 15.46 2.72 12.74
N TYR A 165 15.46 2.20 11.52
CA TYR A 165 16.06 2.87 10.37
C TYR A 165 15.25 4.09 9.91
N SER A 166 13.92 3.99 9.88
CA SER A 166 13.08 5.13 9.49
C SER A 166 13.17 6.31 10.46
N ARG A 167 13.42 6.06 11.75
CA ARG A 167 13.67 7.14 12.73
C ARG A 167 14.99 7.83 12.44
N SER A 168 16.08 7.07 12.23
CA SER A 168 17.39 7.66 11.93
C SER A 168 17.39 8.48 10.63
N GLN A 169 16.69 8.02 9.59
CA GLN A 169 16.52 8.79 8.35
C GLN A 169 15.80 10.14 8.58
N ARG A 170 14.75 10.15 9.41
CA ARG A 170 13.99 11.37 9.70
C ARG A 170 14.77 12.35 10.60
N GLU A 171 15.58 11.84 11.50
CA GLU A 171 16.47 12.66 12.32
C GLU A 171 17.54 13.33 11.45
N ALA A 172 18.21 12.57 10.59
CA ALA A 172 19.22 13.11 9.66
C ALA A 172 18.66 14.13 8.65
N LYS A 173 17.35 14.15 8.39
CA LYS A 173 16.72 15.15 7.50
C LYS A 173 16.44 16.48 8.20
N LYS A 174 16.47 16.53 9.52
CA LYS A 174 16.18 17.76 10.31
C LYS A 174 17.41 18.63 10.50
N ASP A 175 18.60 18.06 10.33
CA ASP A 175 19.90 18.71 10.36
C ASP A 175 20.27 19.25 8.97
#